data_785977401bfff7b277e8e61ec1d4f6ef
#
_entry.id   785977401bfff7b277e8e61ec1d4f6ef
#
_cell.length_a   1.000
_cell.length_b   1.000
_cell.length_c   1.000
_cell.angle_alpha   90.00
_cell.angle_beta   90.00
_cell.angle_gamma   90.00
#
_symmetry.space_group_name_H-M   'P 1'
#
loop_
_entity.id
_entity.type
_entity.pdbx_description
1 polymer ?
#
loop_
_entity_poly.entity_id
_entity_poly.type
_entity_poly.pdbx_seq_one_letter_code
_entity_poly.pdbx_strand_id
1 'polypeptide(L)'
;FLQRLQPSLEAQLANLADAIAYNNHDVDDGLRAGLIEVETLREVALFGRAHDEALAEHPGLGGRRLIHETIRRMIGRVVGDVISTTDVRLAAAAPTSIDAVRAQPAPLVSMSEAVYAEHLELKRFLNANLYRHSRVLRMTEKSRRVLRELFEALLEDIDLLPAEHRRAAAEAEAAGGRAARARVVADYVAGMTDRFAILEHRRLFDPDARS
;
A
#
# COMPACT_ATOMS: atom_id res chain seq x y z
N PHE A 1 -2.94 16.99 11.40
CA PHE A 1 -3.70 17.29 10.18
C PHE A 1 -4.31 18.71 10.21
N LEU A 2 -5.09 19.07 11.22
CA LEU A 2 -5.80 20.36 11.28
C LEU A 2 -4.86 21.55 11.51
N GLN A 3 -3.73 21.35 12.19
CA GLN A 3 -2.78 22.42 12.55
C GLN A 3 -1.60 22.55 11.58
N ARG A 4 -1.52 21.76 10.51
CA ARG A 4 -0.41 21.71 9.53
C ARG A 4 0.97 21.53 10.14
N LEU A 5 1.05 20.89 11.33
CA LEU A 5 2.31 20.55 11.99
C LEU A 5 2.91 19.28 11.38
N GLN A 6 4.24 19.17 11.44
CA GLN A 6 4.93 17.93 11.03
C GLN A 6 4.65 16.80 12.03
N PRO A 7 4.64 15.55 11.57
CA PRO A 7 4.63 14.39 12.48
C PRO A 7 5.92 14.30 13.29
N SER A 8 5.93 13.42 14.32
CA SER A 8 7.18 13.07 15.01
C SER A 8 8.19 12.43 14.06
N LEU A 9 9.47 12.37 14.44
CA LEU A 9 10.51 11.75 13.60
C LEU A 9 10.19 10.28 13.31
N GLU A 10 9.68 9.54 14.30
CA GLU A 10 9.28 8.14 14.14
C GLU A 10 8.14 8.00 13.11
N ALA A 11 7.15 8.88 13.15
CA ALA A 11 6.04 8.84 12.20
C ALA A 11 6.48 9.26 10.79
N GLN A 12 7.41 10.23 10.66
CA GLN A 12 8.03 10.59 9.37
C GLN A 12 8.80 9.39 8.80
N LEU A 13 9.60 8.72 9.65
CA LEU A 13 10.36 7.54 9.27
C LEU A 13 9.44 6.38 8.84
N ALA A 14 8.41 6.09 9.63
CA ALA A 14 7.47 5.03 9.31
C ALA A 14 6.76 5.25 7.96
N ASN A 15 6.30 6.46 7.70
CA ASN A 15 5.67 6.81 6.41
C ASN A 15 6.62 6.63 5.23
N LEU A 16 7.89 7.02 5.41
CA LEU A 16 8.88 6.93 4.34
C LEU A 16 9.32 5.49 4.11
N ALA A 17 9.52 4.73 5.20
CA ALA A 17 9.85 3.30 5.12
C ALA A 17 8.76 2.49 4.43
N ASP A 18 7.48 2.77 4.74
CA ASP A 18 6.34 2.17 4.07
C ASP A 18 6.33 2.46 2.57
N ALA A 19 6.54 3.72 2.17
CA ALA A 19 6.60 4.11 0.77
C ALA A 19 7.76 3.44 0.01
N ILE A 20 8.93 3.28 0.65
CA ILE A 20 10.08 2.58 0.08
C ILE A 20 9.76 1.10 -0.07
N ALA A 21 9.25 0.46 0.98
CA ALA A 21 8.90 -0.95 0.98
C ALA A 21 7.85 -1.25 -0.09
N TYR A 22 6.79 -0.46 -0.15
CA TYR A 22 5.69 -0.61 -1.10
C TYR A 22 6.17 -0.60 -2.54
N ASN A 23 6.93 0.42 -2.96
CA ASN A 23 7.45 0.48 -4.32
C ASN A 23 8.34 -0.72 -4.68
N ASN A 24 9.18 -1.19 -3.76
CA ASN A 24 10.09 -2.32 -4.02
C ASN A 24 9.36 -3.66 -4.05
N HIS A 25 8.37 -3.86 -3.20
CA HIS A 25 7.51 -5.05 -3.23
C HIS A 25 6.67 -5.10 -4.50
N ASP A 26 6.13 -3.96 -4.93
CA ASP A 26 5.35 -3.87 -6.17
C ASP A 26 6.20 -4.18 -7.41
N VAL A 27 7.48 -3.81 -7.43
CA VAL A 27 8.42 -4.23 -8.47
C VAL A 27 8.56 -5.76 -8.48
N ASP A 28 8.82 -6.40 -7.32
CA ASP A 28 8.96 -7.87 -7.25
C ASP A 28 7.66 -8.57 -7.67
N ASP A 29 6.53 -8.12 -7.14
CA ASP A 29 5.24 -8.72 -7.43
C ASP A 29 4.81 -8.51 -8.89
N GLY A 30 5.06 -7.33 -9.46
CA GLY A 30 4.77 -7.04 -10.85
C GLY A 30 5.59 -7.91 -11.82
N LEU A 31 6.89 -8.06 -11.57
CA LEU A 31 7.78 -8.95 -12.33
C LEU A 31 7.39 -10.42 -12.14
N ARG A 32 7.08 -10.83 -10.91
CA ARG A 32 6.65 -12.21 -10.59
C ARG A 32 5.35 -12.58 -11.27
N ALA A 33 4.40 -11.66 -11.32
CA ALA A 33 3.10 -11.86 -11.95
C ALA A 33 3.14 -11.73 -13.48
N GLY A 34 4.28 -11.36 -14.07
CA GLY A 34 4.43 -11.08 -15.51
C GLY A 34 3.54 -9.92 -15.96
N LEU A 35 3.37 -8.92 -15.12
CA LEU A 35 2.61 -7.70 -15.43
C LEU A 35 3.50 -6.57 -15.93
N ILE A 36 4.77 -6.59 -15.54
CA ILE A 36 5.84 -5.71 -16.02
C ILE A 36 7.03 -6.56 -16.45
N GLU A 37 7.81 -6.06 -17.40
CA GLU A 37 9.00 -6.72 -17.95
C GLU A 37 10.27 -6.03 -17.47
N VAL A 38 11.35 -6.80 -17.29
CA VAL A 38 12.64 -6.29 -16.83
C VAL A 38 13.19 -5.24 -17.80
N GLU A 39 13.05 -5.50 -19.11
CA GLU A 39 13.52 -4.61 -20.18
C GLU A 39 12.92 -3.21 -20.08
N THR A 40 11.61 -3.13 -19.86
CA THR A 40 10.90 -1.85 -19.71
C THR A 40 11.25 -1.17 -18.37
N LEU A 41 11.40 -1.97 -17.31
CA LEU A 41 11.72 -1.43 -15.99
C LEU A 41 13.17 -0.90 -15.91
N ARG A 42 14.10 -1.42 -16.75
CA ARG A 42 15.46 -0.90 -16.85
C ARG A 42 15.55 0.54 -17.36
N GLU A 43 14.52 1.05 -18.01
CA GLU A 43 14.43 2.47 -18.39
C GLU A 43 14.23 3.40 -17.19
N VAL A 44 13.76 2.88 -16.06
CA VAL A 44 13.59 3.62 -14.81
C VAL A 44 14.95 3.73 -14.10
N ALA A 45 15.41 4.96 -13.84
CA ALA A 45 16.77 5.22 -13.40
C ALA A 45 17.19 4.43 -12.14
N LEU A 46 16.31 4.33 -11.15
CA LEU A 46 16.59 3.61 -9.90
C LEU A 46 16.80 2.12 -10.13
N PHE A 47 15.94 1.48 -10.95
CA PHE A 47 16.04 0.06 -11.24
C PHE A 47 17.19 -0.23 -12.22
N GLY A 48 17.28 0.52 -13.32
CA GLY A 48 18.30 0.30 -14.36
C GLY A 48 19.71 0.36 -13.81
N ARG A 49 20.02 1.37 -13.00
CA ARG A 49 21.34 1.49 -12.34
C ARG A 49 21.61 0.31 -11.42
N ALA A 50 20.68 -0.03 -10.53
CA ALA A 50 20.86 -1.14 -9.61
C ALA A 50 21.03 -2.49 -10.34
N HIS A 51 20.32 -2.68 -11.44
CA HIS A 51 20.42 -3.87 -12.29
C HIS A 51 21.79 -3.96 -12.97
N ASP A 52 22.29 -2.87 -13.55
CA ASP A 52 23.56 -2.83 -14.23
C ASP A 52 24.74 -3.01 -13.24
N GLU A 53 24.66 -2.41 -12.05
CA GLU A 53 25.60 -2.63 -10.95
C GLU A 53 25.63 -4.10 -10.49
N ALA A 54 24.45 -4.74 -10.38
CA ALA A 54 24.35 -6.15 -10.00
C ALA A 54 25.01 -7.06 -11.04
N LEU A 55 24.81 -6.79 -12.32
CA LEU A 55 25.47 -7.55 -13.41
C LEU A 55 26.96 -7.29 -13.49
N ALA A 56 27.41 -6.06 -13.25
CA ALA A 56 28.84 -5.72 -13.26
C ALA A 56 29.59 -6.46 -12.14
N GLU A 57 29.01 -6.55 -10.96
CA GLU A 57 29.63 -7.25 -9.82
C GLU A 57 29.50 -8.77 -9.92
N HIS A 58 28.40 -9.25 -10.52
CA HIS A 58 28.07 -10.67 -10.65
C HIS A 58 27.68 -11.03 -12.09
N PRO A 59 28.61 -11.12 -13.05
CA PRO A 59 28.33 -11.34 -14.48
C PRO A 59 27.58 -12.64 -14.80
N GLY A 60 27.62 -13.62 -13.89
CA GLY A 60 26.87 -14.89 -14.03
C GLY A 60 25.49 -14.91 -13.39
N LEU A 61 25.05 -13.79 -12.79
CA LEU A 61 23.76 -13.71 -12.13
C LEU A 61 22.62 -13.52 -13.14
N GLY A 62 21.56 -14.30 -13.01
CA GLY A 62 20.41 -14.22 -13.92
C GLY A 62 19.10 -14.62 -13.28
N GLY A 63 17.99 -14.40 -14.01
CA GLY A 63 16.65 -14.76 -13.58
C GLY A 63 16.27 -14.11 -12.24
N ARG A 64 15.57 -14.85 -11.41
CA ARG A 64 15.10 -14.32 -10.11
C ARG A 64 16.20 -13.84 -9.17
N ARG A 65 17.36 -14.47 -9.21
CA ARG A 65 18.48 -14.04 -8.34
C ARG A 65 18.95 -12.64 -8.69
N LEU A 66 19.03 -12.32 -9.97
CA LEU A 66 19.38 -10.97 -10.45
C LEU A 66 18.30 -9.94 -10.02
N ILE A 67 17.01 -10.28 -10.15
CA ILE A 67 15.91 -9.41 -9.71
C ILE A 67 16.02 -9.13 -8.21
N HIS A 68 16.21 -10.14 -7.37
CA HIS A 68 16.35 -9.96 -5.93
C HIS A 68 17.57 -9.10 -5.57
N GLU A 69 18.70 -9.30 -6.23
CA GLU A 69 19.90 -8.49 -6.01
C GLU A 69 19.70 -7.04 -6.45
N THR A 70 19.03 -6.84 -7.58
CA THR A 70 18.64 -5.49 -8.04
C THR A 70 17.79 -4.78 -7.02
N ILE A 71 16.72 -5.41 -6.54
CA ILE A 71 15.81 -4.83 -5.54
C ILE A 71 16.55 -4.55 -4.22
N ARG A 72 17.43 -5.46 -3.77
CA ARG A 72 18.26 -5.25 -2.57
C ARG A 72 19.11 -3.99 -2.71
N ARG A 73 19.72 -3.76 -3.88
CA ARG A 73 20.52 -2.56 -4.18
C ARG A 73 19.68 -1.30 -4.21
N MET A 74 18.50 -1.36 -4.83
CA MET A 74 17.54 -0.24 -4.83
C MET A 74 17.20 0.18 -3.40
N ILE A 75 16.81 -0.77 -2.56
CA ILE A 75 16.50 -0.51 -1.15
C ILE A 75 17.71 0.07 -0.43
N GLY A 76 18.88 -0.56 -0.57
CA GLY A 76 20.13 -0.10 0.06
C GLY A 76 20.50 1.34 -0.32
N ARG A 77 20.36 1.69 -1.60
CA ARG A 77 20.60 3.05 -2.12
C ARG A 77 19.65 4.06 -1.48
N VAL A 78 18.36 3.79 -1.51
CA VAL A 78 17.35 4.73 -1.00
C VAL A 78 17.45 4.87 0.52
N VAL A 79 17.62 3.77 1.26
CA VAL A 79 17.79 3.79 2.71
C VAL A 79 19.07 4.53 3.12
N GLY A 80 20.18 4.28 2.42
CA GLY A 80 21.45 4.99 2.66
C GLY A 80 21.32 6.50 2.45
N ASP A 81 20.62 6.90 1.39
CA ASP A 81 20.35 8.32 1.11
C ASP A 81 19.45 8.96 2.18
N VAL A 82 18.39 8.26 2.61
CA VAL A 82 17.50 8.73 3.68
C VAL A 82 18.29 8.95 4.97
N ILE A 83 19.15 8.01 5.35
CA ILE A 83 19.97 8.12 6.56
C ILE A 83 20.87 9.35 6.47
N SER A 84 21.67 9.47 5.41
CA SER A 84 22.62 10.58 5.25
C SER A 84 21.93 11.93 5.12
N THR A 85 20.83 12.02 4.38
CA THR A 85 20.06 13.27 4.21
C THR A 85 19.38 13.69 5.51
N THR A 86 18.83 12.72 6.24
CA THR A 86 18.19 12.97 7.54
C THR A 86 19.21 13.46 8.58
N ASP A 87 20.38 12.84 8.62
CA ASP A 87 21.46 13.25 9.53
C ASP A 87 21.86 14.70 9.31
N VAL A 88 22.08 15.10 8.06
CA VAL A 88 22.38 16.49 7.70
C VAL A 88 21.25 17.45 8.12
N ARG A 89 19.98 17.08 7.89
CA ARG A 89 18.84 17.92 8.26
C ARG A 89 18.66 18.04 9.76
N LEU A 90 18.84 16.95 10.50
CA LEU A 90 18.79 16.95 11.96
C LEU A 90 19.90 17.83 12.55
N ALA A 91 21.13 17.72 12.03
CA ALA A 91 22.24 18.55 12.47
C ALA A 91 21.97 20.04 12.22
N ALA A 92 21.40 20.39 11.07
CA ALA A 92 21.07 21.76 10.71
C ALA A 92 19.90 22.34 11.54
N ALA A 93 18.87 21.56 11.77
CA ALA A 93 17.68 21.99 12.51
C ALA A 93 17.87 21.93 14.04
N ALA A 94 18.76 21.06 14.53
CA ALA A 94 19.08 20.80 15.93
C ALA A 94 17.84 20.83 16.87
N PRO A 95 16.76 20.07 16.59
CA PRO A 95 15.54 20.14 17.37
C PRO A 95 15.77 19.59 18.79
N THR A 96 15.38 20.37 19.81
CA THR A 96 15.58 20.02 21.22
C THR A 96 14.35 19.32 21.84
N SER A 97 13.24 19.25 21.10
CA SER A 97 11.99 18.66 21.57
C SER A 97 11.13 18.15 20.41
N ILE A 98 10.15 17.33 20.71
CA ILE A 98 9.14 16.89 19.73
C ILE A 98 8.36 18.06 19.14
N ASP A 99 8.11 19.11 19.91
CA ASP A 99 7.40 20.30 19.44
C ASP A 99 8.27 21.10 18.48
N ALA A 100 9.60 21.16 18.70
CA ALA A 100 10.54 21.74 17.75
C ALA A 100 10.59 20.95 16.43
N VAL A 101 10.47 19.61 16.46
CA VAL A 101 10.32 18.79 15.26
C VAL A 101 9.00 19.11 14.52
N ARG A 102 7.90 19.18 15.26
CA ARG A 102 6.57 19.47 14.69
C ARG A 102 6.46 20.87 14.07
N ALA A 103 7.21 21.81 14.59
CA ALA A 103 7.24 23.20 14.11
C ALA A 103 8.09 23.40 12.84
N GLN A 104 8.81 22.38 12.38
CA GLN A 104 9.62 22.49 11.17
C GLN A 104 8.75 22.77 9.92
N PRO A 105 9.21 23.60 8.97
CA PRO A 105 8.46 23.89 7.75
C PRO A 105 8.36 22.69 6.79
N ALA A 106 9.28 21.72 6.91
CA ALA A 106 9.35 20.52 6.09
C ALA A 106 9.77 19.33 6.94
N PRO A 107 9.52 18.09 6.49
CA PRO A 107 9.96 16.87 7.17
C PRO A 107 11.49 16.86 7.33
N LEU A 108 11.96 16.45 8.50
CA LEU A 108 13.39 16.23 8.75
C LEU A 108 13.85 14.88 8.20
N VAL A 109 13.00 13.85 8.31
CA VAL A 109 13.28 12.53 7.70
C VAL A 109 12.86 12.57 6.25
N SER A 110 13.82 12.46 5.33
CA SER A 110 13.55 12.58 3.91
C SER A 110 14.66 12.00 3.04
N MET A 111 14.33 11.75 1.78
CA MET A 111 15.31 11.55 0.71
C MET A 111 15.95 12.87 0.27
N SER A 112 17.13 12.79 -0.34
CA SER A 112 17.66 13.88 -1.15
C SER A 112 16.77 14.18 -2.35
N GLU A 113 16.85 15.37 -2.94
CA GLU A 113 16.05 15.74 -4.11
C GLU A 113 16.29 14.78 -5.29
N ALA A 114 17.54 14.34 -5.49
CA ALA A 114 17.91 13.45 -6.57
C ALA A 114 17.27 12.05 -6.40
N VAL A 115 17.39 11.44 -5.21
CA VAL A 115 16.82 10.11 -4.94
C VAL A 115 15.29 10.20 -4.86
N TYR A 116 14.74 11.28 -4.37
CA TYR A 116 13.29 11.51 -4.40
C TYR A 116 12.74 11.58 -5.83
N ALA A 117 13.45 12.22 -6.75
CA ALA A 117 13.07 12.25 -8.16
C ALA A 117 13.07 10.83 -8.78
N GLU A 118 14.11 10.03 -8.53
CA GLU A 118 14.19 8.62 -8.97
C GLU A 118 13.07 7.77 -8.35
N HIS A 119 12.77 7.97 -7.07
CA HIS A 119 11.66 7.30 -6.37
C HIS A 119 10.28 7.66 -6.98
N LEU A 120 10.06 8.91 -7.31
CA LEU A 120 8.84 9.35 -7.98
C LEU A 120 8.72 8.83 -9.41
N GLU A 121 9.83 8.73 -10.13
CA GLU A 121 9.87 8.13 -11.47
C GLU A 121 9.40 6.67 -11.40
N LEU A 122 9.97 5.87 -10.49
CA LEU A 122 9.54 4.49 -10.26
C LEU A 122 8.06 4.41 -9.91
N LYS A 123 7.58 5.26 -9.00
CA LYS A 123 6.15 5.31 -8.62
C LYS A 123 5.24 5.61 -9.81
N ARG A 124 5.63 6.54 -10.70
CA ARG A 124 4.88 6.85 -11.93
C ARG A 124 4.86 5.67 -12.89
N PHE A 125 6.01 5.01 -13.05
CA PHE A 125 6.11 3.80 -13.87
C PHE A 125 5.17 2.69 -13.35
N LEU A 126 5.20 2.40 -12.06
CA LEU A 126 4.33 1.40 -11.44
C LEU A 126 2.85 1.77 -11.59
N ASN A 127 2.52 3.05 -11.43
CA ASN A 127 1.14 3.51 -11.64
C ASN A 127 0.66 3.24 -13.08
N ALA A 128 1.49 3.54 -14.07
CA ALA A 128 1.13 3.38 -15.48
C ALA A 128 1.08 1.91 -15.92
N ASN A 129 2.07 1.10 -15.50
CA ASN A 129 2.30 -0.23 -16.06
C ASN A 129 1.78 -1.37 -15.17
N LEU A 130 1.73 -1.19 -13.85
CA LEU A 130 1.23 -2.19 -12.91
C LEU A 130 -0.22 -1.90 -12.48
N TYR A 131 -0.49 -0.76 -11.83
CA TYR A 131 -1.82 -0.51 -11.25
C TYR A 131 -2.91 -0.30 -12.30
N ARG A 132 -2.55 0.21 -13.49
CA ARG A 132 -3.47 0.36 -14.62
C ARG A 132 -3.45 -0.83 -15.58
N HIS A 133 -2.71 -1.89 -15.26
CA HIS A 133 -2.75 -3.10 -16.06
C HIS A 133 -4.16 -3.72 -16.05
N SER A 134 -4.64 -4.17 -17.22
CA SER A 134 -6.03 -4.64 -17.40
C SER A 134 -6.43 -5.77 -16.44
N ARG A 135 -5.50 -6.67 -16.11
CA ARG A 135 -5.73 -7.75 -15.12
C ARG A 135 -5.95 -7.19 -13.72
N VAL A 136 -5.16 -6.18 -13.30
CA VAL A 136 -5.31 -5.52 -12.00
C VAL A 136 -6.63 -4.76 -11.93
N LEU A 137 -6.95 -3.98 -12.95
CA LEU A 137 -8.22 -3.24 -13.01
C LEU A 137 -9.44 -4.16 -12.94
N ARG A 138 -9.41 -5.30 -13.67
CA ARG A 138 -10.49 -6.30 -13.59
C ARG A 138 -10.64 -6.90 -12.20
N MET A 139 -9.52 -7.21 -11.52
CA MET A 139 -9.55 -7.74 -10.15
C MET A 139 -10.08 -6.70 -9.16
N THR A 140 -9.63 -5.46 -9.26
CA THR A 140 -10.10 -4.35 -8.42
C THR A 140 -11.60 -4.11 -8.61
N GLU A 141 -12.09 -4.11 -9.85
CA GLU A 141 -13.51 -3.91 -10.13
C GLU A 141 -14.36 -5.07 -9.61
N LYS A 142 -13.87 -6.32 -9.76
CA LYS A 142 -14.51 -7.49 -9.18
C LYS A 142 -14.59 -7.40 -7.67
N SER A 143 -13.50 -7.04 -7.00
CA SER A 143 -13.47 -6.89 -5.53
C SER A 143 -14.41 -5.79 -5.05
N ARG A 144 -14.40 -4.63 -5.74
CA ARG A 144 -15.32 -3.52 -5.43
C ARG A 144 -16.78 -3.93 -5.56
N ARG A 145 -17.10 -4.71 -6.59
CA ARG A 145 -18.45 -5.22 -6.80
C ARG A 145 -18.85 -6.19 -5.69
N VAL A 146 -18.01 -7.16 -5.36
CA VAL A 146 -18.25 -8.11 -4.27
C VAL A 146 -18.53 -7.40 -2.94
N LEU A 147 -17.69 -6.43 -2.56
CA LEU A 147 -17.86 -5.70 -1.30
C LEU A 147 -19.14 -4.84 -1.30
N ARG A 148 -19.47 -4.22 -2.44
CA ARG A 148 -20.69 -3.43 -2.55
C ARG A 148 -21.95 -4.29 -2.42
N GLU A 149 -22.04 -5.39 -3.17
CA GLU A 149 -23.18 -6.28 -3.17
C GLU A 149 -23.37 -6.93 -1.79
N LEU A 150 -22.29 -7.34 -1.11
CA LEU A 150 -22.34 -7.82 0.28
C LEU A 150 -22.87 -6.73 1.23
N PHE A 151 -22.31 -5.53 1.18
CA PHE A 151 -22.72 -4.45 2.05
C PHE A 151 -24.19 -4.08 1.86
N GLU A 152 -24.65 -3.96 0.61
CA GLU A 152 -26.02 -3.62 0.28
C GLU A 152 -27.00 -4.70 0.75
N ALA A 153 -26.71 -5.98 0.48
CA ALA A 153 -27.58 -7.09 0.92
C ALA A 153 -27.69 -7.19 2.45
N LEU A 154 -26.56 -7.13 3.15
CA LEU A 154 -26.52 -7.20 4.61
C LEU A 154 -27.10 -5.96 5.29
N LEU A 155 -27.04 -4.80 4.63
CA LEU A 155 -27.67 -3.58 5.11
C LEU A 155 -29.18 -3.61 4.89
N GLU A 156 -29.66 -4.19 3.82
CA GLU A 156 -31.09 -4.29 3.49
C GLU A 156 -31.75 -5.33 4.40
N ASP A 157 -31.16 -6.49 4.57
CA ASP A 157 -31.64 -7.58 5.41
C ASP A 157 -30.59 -8.01 6.43
N ILE A 158 -30.74 -7.55 7.68
CA ILE A 158 -29.84 -7.89 8.78
C ILE A 158 -29.97 -9.35 9.26
N ASP A 159 -31.04 -10.07 8.87
CA ASP A 159 -31.20 -11.47 9.20
C ASP A 159 -30.20 -12.37 8.47
N LEU A 160 -29.57 -11.86 7.41
CA LEU A 160 -28.44 -12.49 6.71
C LEU A 160 -27.13 -12.41 7.50
N LEU A 161 -27.03 -11.56 8.53
CA LEU A 161 -25.85 -11.46 9.39
C LEU A 161 -25.77 -12.62 10.39
N PRO A 162 -24.55 -13.01 10.81
CA PRO A 162 -24.38 -13.87 11.98
C PRO A 162 -25.07 -13.30 13.21
N ALA A 163 -25.58 -14.17 14.09
CA ALA A 163 -26.43 -13.80 15.22
C ALA A 163 -25.90 -12.64 16.10
N GLU A 164 -24.59 -12.60 16.32
CA GLU A 164 -23.94 -11.54 17.08
C GLU A 164 -24.03 -10.20 16.37
N HIS A 165 -23.65 -10.14 15.09
CA HIS A 165 -23.67 -8.91 14.29
C HIS A 165 -25.10 -8.43 14.00
N ARG A 166 -26.04 -9.37 13.79
CA ARG A 166 -27.46 -9.05 13.65
C ARG A 166 -28.00 -8.31 14.88
N ARG A 167 -27.73 -8.84 16.08
CA ARG A 167 -28.14 -8.20 17.34
C ARG A 167 -27.52 -6.81 17.46
N ALA A 168 -26.22 -6.68 17.22
CA ALA A 168 -25.53 -5.39 17.28
C ALA A 168 -26.10 -4.38 16.25
N ALA A 169 -26.44 -4.82 15.05
CA ALA A 169 -27.04 -4.00 14.02
C ALA A 169 -28.46 -3.50 14.43
N ALA A 170 -29.28 -4.37 15.02
CA ALA A 170 -30.61 -3.99 15.52
C ALA A 170 -30.54 -3.00 16.69
N GLU A 171 -29.64 -3.23 17.65
CA GLU A 171 -29.38 -2.32 18.77
C GLU A 171 -28.89 -0.94 18.28
N ALA A 172 -27.94 -0.93 17.33
CA ALA A 172 -27.42 0.30 16.73
C ALA A 172 -28.51 1.08 15.98
N GLU A 173 -29.39 0.39 15.25
CA GLU A 173 -30.51 1.02 14.56
C GLU A 173 -31.49 1.66 15.53
N ALA A 174 -31.82 0.98 16.62
CA ALA A 174 -32.70 1.52 17.65
C ALA A 174 -32.14 2.79 18.32
N ALA A 175 -30.80 2.86 18.46
CA ALA A 175 -30.13 3.99 19.11
C ALA A 175 -29.83 5.16 18.15
N GLY A 176 -29.50 4.91 16.88
CA GLY A 176 -29.01 5.93 15.95
C GLY A 176 -29.51 5.79 14.51
N GLY A 177 -30.54 4.99 14.29
CA GLY A 177 -31.17 4.82 12.97
C GLY A 177 -30.31 4.07 11.96
N ARG A 178 -30.73 4.11 10.69
CA ARG A 178 -30.07 3.40 9.58
C ARG A 178 -28.56 3.68 9.45
N ALA A 179 -28.11 4.88 9.78
CA ALA A 179 -26.68 5.23 9.70
C ALA A 179 -25.84 4.45 10.71
N ALA A 180 -26.34 4.25 11.93
CA ALA A 180 -25.67 3.46 12.95
C ALA A 180 -25.67 1.96 12.58
N ARG A 181 -26.79 1.43 12.04
CA ARG A 181 -26.83 0.08 11.45
C ARG A 181 -25.80 -0.09 10.35
N ALA A 182 -25.73 0.86 9.40
CA ALA A 182 -24.79 0.80 8.30
C ALA A 182 -23.33 0.74 8.78
N ARG A 183 -23.00 1.38 9.91
CA ARG A 183 -21.67 1.30 10.51
C ARG A 183 -21.35 -0.11 10.99
N VAL A 184 -22.27 -0.78 11.66
CA VAL A 184 -22.05 -2.18 12.13
C VAL A 184 -21.87 -3.13 10.96
N VAL A 185 -22.68 -2.98 9.90
CA VAL A 185 -22.53 -3.78 8.67
C VAL A 185 -21.19 -3.50 8.00
N ALA A 186 -20.78 -2.22 7.91
CA ALA A 186 -19.48 -1.85 7.34
C ALA A 186 -18.31 -2.45 8.12
N ASP A 187 -18.35 -2.42 9.45
CA ASP A 187 -17.32 -3.00 10.30
C ASP A 187 -17.27 -4.53 10.15
N TYR A 188 -18.39 -5.21 9.99
CA TYR A 188 -18.44 -6.64 9.70
C TYR A 188 -17.81 -6.97 8.34
N VAL A 189 -18.19 -6.26 7.28
CA VAL A 189 -17.61 -6.47 5.94
C VAL A 189 -16.12 -6.14 5.91
N ALA A 190 -15.71 -5.06 6.58
CA ALA A 190 -14.30 -4.66 6.68
C ALA A 190 -13.43 -5.68 7.45
N GLY A 191 -14.02 -6.42 8.38
CA GLY A 191 -13.35 -7.50 9.10
C GLY A 191 -13.16 -8.79 8.31
N MET A 192 -13.71 -8.90 7.11
CA MET A 192 -13.58 -10.08 6.26
C MET A 192 -12.19 -10.16 5.61
N THR A 193 -11.64 -11.37 5.54
CA THR A 193 -10.54 -11.63 4.60
C THR A 193 -11.08 -11.70 3.17
N ASP A 194 -10.25 -11.48 2.15
CA ASP A 194 -10.64 -11.56 0.74
C ASP A 194 -11.33 -12.91 0.41
N ARG A 195 -10.76 -14.00 0.93
CA ARG A 195 -11.32 -15.34 0.74
C ARG A 195 -12.70 -15.50 1.36
N PHE A 196 -12.87 -14.94 2.56
CA PHE A 196 -14.15 -15.02 3.26
C PHE A 196 -15.21 -14.18 2.54
N ALA A 197 -14.87 -12.95 2.13
CA ALA A 197 -15.78 -12.08 1.39
C ALA A 197 -16.25 -12.73 0.06
N ILE A 198 -15.32 -13.34 -0.69
CA ILE A 198 -15.67 -14.04 -1.94
C ILE A 198 -16.59 -15.26 -1.66
N LEU A 199 -16.31 -16.00 -0.61
CA LEU A 199 -17.12 -17.18 -0.24
C LEU A 199 -18.52 -16.74 0.22
N GLU A 200 -18.60 -15.72 1.06
CA GLU A 200 -19.86 -15.19 1.57
C GLU A 200 -20.72 -14.58 0.45
N HIS A 201 -20.09 -13.85 -0.46
CA HIS A 201 -20.75 -13.37 -1.67
C HIS A 201 -21.34 -14.51 -2.50
N ARG A 202 -20.59 -15.61 -2.69
CA ARG A 202 -21.12 -16.78 -3.39
C ARG A 202 -22.30 -17.41 -2.67
N ARG A 203 -22.23 -17.54 -1.34
CA ARG A 203 -23.33 -18.10 -0.54
C ARG A 203 -24.63 -17.30 -0.69
N LEU A 204 -24.53 -15.97 -0.78
CA LEU A 204 -25.69 -15.10 -0.89
C LEU A 204 -26.25 -14.97 -2.31
N PHE A 205 -25.38 -15.02 -3.32
CA PHE A 205 -25.76 -14.66 -4.69
C PHE A 205 -25.65 -15.78 -5.72
N ASP A 206 -24.96 -16.89 -5.41
CA ASP A 206 -24.85 -18.01 -6.31
C ASP A 206 -25.85 -19.10 -5.91
N PRO A 207 -26.90 -19.37 -6.73
CA PRO A 207 -27.92 -20.34 -6.41
C PRO A 207 -27.40 -21.80 -6.32
N ASP A 208 -26.23 -22.06 -6.92
CA ASP A 208 -25.60 -23.39 -6.87
C ASP A 208 -24.67 -23.55 -5.65
N ALA A 209 -24.37 -22.48 -4.93
CA ALA A 209 -23.56 -22.55 -3.74
C ALA A 209 -24.36 -23.06 -2.55
N ARG A 210 -23.83 -24.08 -1.86
CA ARG A 210 -24.42 -24.53 -0.59
C ARG A 210 -24.13 -23.49 0.50
N SER A 211 -25.18 -23.04 1.15
CA SER A 211 -25.12 -22.13 2.31
C SER A 211 -24.46 -22.78 3.53
#